data_f9b2a67b31f572e00551091a4c012706
#
_entry.id   f9b2a67b31f572e00551091a4c012706
#
_cell.length_a   1.000
_cell.length_b   1.000
_cell.length_c   1.000
_cell.angle_alpha   90.00
_cell.angle_beta   90.00
_cell.angle_gamma   90.00
#
_symmetry.space_group_name_H-M   'P 1'
#
loop_
_entity.id
_entity.type
_entity.pdbx_description
1 polymer ?
#
loop_
_entity_poly.entity_id
_entity_poly.type
_entity_poly.pdbx_seq_one_letter_code
_entity_poly.pdbx_strand_id
1 'polypeptide(L)'
;MLDDLGMTTNDYNTGQTIFYLTFLFAELPSQLISKWVGPDRWIPVQMISWSLIAACQAFIQNKSGFFATRAMLGLLEGGFIPDTILFLSFWYKSKELPIRLSYFWVTYEATAIISAFLAFGFLHIRQSDGTGGWRYLFALEGLITGLIGIVAAFWMPPSPTQTAGRFRGKNGWFNEHEEKIMVNRVLRDDPSKGSMHNRQAVTPRLLWQALKDYDMWLIYLLGLTWMIPNTPATSYISLELKSLGFSTFNTNLLTIPAYIIFIVNLLVWTWVSERFNQRLLLGVGAELWALILLIALETISEDASAWVRWVLLIMLIGMPYVHAIIVAITSRNAGSVRTRTVATAVYNMMVQASNIVGNNVSTSGVLACSRYHN
;
A
#
# COMPACT_ATOMS: atom_id res chain seq x y z
N MET A 1 -5.12 -13.41 -19.04
CA MET A 1 -4.37 -14.13 -18.00
C MET A 1 -5.18 -15.27 -17.39
N LEU A 2 -6.39 -15.03 -16.86
CA LEU A 2 -7.19 -16.12 -16.26
C LEU A 2 -7.42 -17.26 -17.26
N ASP A 3 -7.90 -16.94 -18.45
CA ASP A 3 -8.13 -17.91 -19.52
C ASP A 3 -6.85 -18.64 -19.95
N ASP A 4 -5.71 -17.91 -20.08
CA ASP A 4 -4.43 -18.48 -20.49
C ASP A 4 -3.84 -19.47 -19.45
N LEU A 5 -4.17 -19.30 -18.19
CA LEU A 5 -3.71 -20.14 -17.08
C LEU A 5 -4.75 -21.18 -16.62
N GLY A 6 -5.91 -21.22 -17.28
CA GLY A 6 -7.03 -22.09 -16.89
C GLY A 6 -7.56 -21.83 -15.49
N MET A 7 -7.59 -20.54 -15.08
CA MET A 7 -7.96 -20.11 -13.74
C MET A 7 -9.34 -19.48 -13.71
N THR A 8 -10.05 -19.73 -12.62
CA THR A 8 -11.32 -19.07 -12.31
C THR A 8 -11.11 -17.79 -11.49
N THR A 9 -12.14 -16.94 -11.39
CA THR A 9 -12.12 -15.77 -10.48
C THR A 9 -11.87 -16.18 -9.03
N ASN A 10 -12.39 -17.34 -8.61
CA ASN A 10 -12.14 -17.89 -7.26
C ASN A 10 -10.67 -18.25 -7.04
N ASP A 11 -9.98 -18.78 -8.05
CA ASP A 11 -8.53 -19.03 -8.00
C ASP A 11 -7.75 -17.74 -7.87
N TYR A 12 -8.16 -16.69 -8.58
CA TYR A 12 -7.57 -15.36 -8.44
C TYR A 12 -7.72 -14.82 -7.01
N ASN A 13 -8.91 -14.93 -6.42
CA ASN A 13 -9.19 -14.51 -5.04
C ASN A 13 -8.36 -15.30 -4.02
N THR A 14 -8.21 -16.61 -4.25
CA THR A 14 -7.34 -17.46 -3.43
C THR A 14 -5.89 -16.97 -3.51
N GLY A 15 -5.39 -16.61 -4.70
CA GLY A 15 -4.07 -16.03 -4.86
C GLY A 15 -3.90 -14.69 -4.13
N GLN A 16 -4.90 -13.82 -4.17
CA GLN A 16 -4.88 -12.57 -3.40
C GLN A 16 -4.89 -12.81 -1.89
N THR A 17 -5.69 -13.77 -1.43
CA THR A 17 -5.70 -14.17 -0.01
C THR A 17 -4.34 -14.71 0.43
N ILE A 18 -3.69 -15.54 -0.38
CA ILE A 18 -2.34 -16.06 -0.12
C ILE A 18 -1.34 -14.88 -0.03
N PHE A 19 -1.41 -13.93 -0.96
CA PHE A 19 -0.55 -12.74 -0.93
C PHE A 19 -0.72 -11.95 0.37
N TYR A 20 -1.93 -11.59 0.76
CA TYR A 20 -2.17 -10.83 1.99
C TYR A 20 -1.81 -11.59 3.25
N LEU A 21 -2.04 -12.90 3.31
CA LEU A 21 -1.62 -13.74 4.44
C LEU A 21 -0.10 -13.76 4.58
N THR A 22 0.63 -14.01 3.49
CA THR A 22 2.09 -14.05 3.54
C THR A 22 2.69 -12.67 3.81
N PHE A 23 2.09 -11.61 3.29
CA PHE A 23 2.44 -10.24 3.60
C PHE A 23 2.30 -9.95 5.11
N LEU A 24 1.15 -10.30 5.69
CA LEU A 24 0.88 -10.14 7.11
C LEU A 24 1.90 -10.89 7.98
N PHE A 25 2.21 -12.15 7.65
CA PHE A 25 3.21 -12.92 8.38
C PHE A 25 4.64 -12.37 8.23
N ALA A 26 4.97 -11.80 7.09
CA ALA A 26 6.29 -11.26 6.82
C ALA A 26 6.54 -9.89 7.49
N GLU A 27 5.48 -9.14 7.80
CA GLU A 27 5.58 -7.75 8.22
C GLU A 27 6.39 -7.58 9.50
N LEU A 28 6.11 -8.37 10.53
CA LEU A 28 6.83 -8.30 11.78
C LEU A 28 8.29 -8.80 11.68
N PRO A 29 8.59 -9.97 11.08
CA PRO A 29 9.95 -10.41 10.81
C PRO A 29 10.76 -9.39 10.00
N SER A 30 10.16 -8.79 8.97
CA SER A 30 10.80 -7.75 8.16
C SER A 30 11.22 -6.55 9.01
N GLN A 31 10.34 -6.08 9.90
CA GLN A 31 10.66 -4.99 10.81
C GLN A 31 11.84 -5.31 11.75
N LEU A 32 11.94 -6.55 12.21
CA LEU A 32 13.07 -7.00 13.03
C LEU A 32 14.38 -6.97 12.25
N ILE A 33 14.35 -7.43 10.99
CA ILE A 33 15.50 -7.41 10.08
C ILE A 33 15.88 -5.97 9.75
N SER A 34 14.91 -5.13 9.40
CA SER A 34 15.09 -3.71 9.11
C SER A 34 15.75 -2.97 10.26
N LYS A 35 15.32 -3.25 11.49
CA LYS A 35 15.92 -2.64 12.69
C LYS A 35 17.36 -3.09 12.92
N TRP A 36 17.72 -4.31 12.54
CA TRP A 36 19.06 -4.86 12.67
C TRP A 36 20.01 -4.40 11.56
N VAL A 37 19.59 -4.49 10.31
CA VAL A 37 20.41 -4.16 9.11
C VAL A 37 20.46 -2.66 8.87
N GLY A 38 19.35 -1.97 9.14
CA GLY A 38 19.07 -0.58 8.80
C GLY A 38 18.07 -0.47 7.64
N PRO A 39 17.07 0.42 7.74
CA PRO A 39 16.06 0.57 6.69
C PRO A 39 16.66 1.05 5.36
N ASP A 40 17.75 1.82 5.40
CA ASP A 40 18.51 2.29 4.24
C ASP A 40 19.02 1.17 3.33
N ARG A 41 19.32 0.00 3.91
CA ARG A 41 19.79 -1.19 3.18
C ARG A 41 18.66 -2.18 2.95
N TRP A 42 17.78 -2.34 3.93
CA TRP A 42 16.73 -3.35 3.87
C TRP A 42 15.66 -3.01 2.83
N ILE A 43 15.21 -1.75 2.76
CA ILE A 43 14.25 -1.28 1.76
C ILE A 43 14.70 -1.59 0.32
N PRO A 44 15.92 -1.22 -0.13
CA PRO A 44 16.38 -1.58 -1.45
C PRO A 44 16.48 -3.10 -1.70
N VAL A 45 16.89 -3.88 -0.70
CA VAL A 45 16.94 -5.35 -0.81
C VAL A 45 15.54 -5.92 -1.05
N GLN A 46 14.54 -5.46 -0.29
CA GLN A 46 13.14 -5.84 -0.52
C GLN A 46 12.71 -5.47 -1.94
N MET A 47 12.92 -4.22 -2.38
CA MET A 47 12.54 -3.73 -3.72
C MET A 47 13.13 -4.59 -4.84
N ILE A 48 14.42 -4.90 -4.78
CA ILE A 48 15.09 -5.75 -5.78
C ILE A 48 14.54 -7.18 -5.73
N SER A 49 14.31 -7.72 -4.55
CA SER A 49 13.83 -9.09 -4.39
C SER A 49 12.42 -9.29 -4.93
N TRP A 50 11.46 -8.42 -4.57
CA TRP A 50 10.11 -8.57 -5.12
C TRP A 50 10.02 -8.22 -6.59
N SER A 51 10.84 -7.29 -7.10
CA SER A 51 10.87 -6.95 -8.53
C SER A 51 11.27 -8.15 -9.38
N LEU A 52 12.20 -8.96 -8.88
CA LEU A 52 12.59 -10.22 -9.54
C LEU A 52 11.41 -11.19 -9.62
N ILE A 53 10.66 -11.38 -8.50
CA ILE A 53 9.49 -12.25 -8.50
C ILE A 53 8.37 -11.67 -9.39
N ALA A 54 8.17 -10.33 -9.37
CA ALA A 54 7.22 -9.66 -10.25
C ALA A 54 7.54 -9.93 -11.74
N ALA A 55 8.80 -9.80 -12.13
CA ALA A 55 9.25 -10.15 -13.49
C ALA A 55 9.06 -11.64 -13.80
N CYS A 56 9.33 -12.54 -12.84
CA CYS A 56 9.13 -13.97 -13.00
C CYS A 56 7.67 -14.36 -13.23
N GLN A 57 6.69 -13.53 -12.84
CA GLN A 57 5.29 -13.79 -13.16
C GLN A 57 5.03 -13.84 -14.68
N ALA A 58 5.86 -13.21 -15.50
CA ALA A 58 5.76 -13.31 -16.96
C ALA A 58 5.91 -14.77 -17.49
N PHE A 59 6.55 -15.64 -16.72
CA PHE A 59 6.87 -17.03 -17.11
C PHE A 59 5.94 -18.08 -16.50
N ILE A 60 4.93 -17.69 -15.70
CA ILE A 60 3.99 -18.63 -15.11
C ILE A 60 3.14 -19.31 -16.21
N GLN A 61 2.91 -20.62 -16.04
CA GLN A 61 2.20 -21.44 -17.00
C GLN A 61 0.94 -22.10 -16.42
N ASN A 62 0.80 -22.07 -15.09
CA ASN A 62 -0.29 -22.76 -14.40
C ASN A 62 -0.68 -22.07 -13.11
N LYS A 63 -1.80 -22.51 -12.53
CA LYS A 63 -2.36 -22.04 -11.26
C LYS A 63 -1.38 -22.15 -10.09
N SER A 64 -0.60 -23.23 -10.00
CA SER A 64 0.36 -23.43 -8.91
C SER A 64 1.49 -22.39 -8.95
N GLY A 65 1.98 -22.06 -10.17
CA GLY A 65 2.97 -21.01 -10.37
C GLY A 65 2.43 -19.62 -9.96
N PHE A 66 1.14 -19.35 -10.25
CA PHE A 66 0.49 -18.13 -9.80
C PHE A 66 0.45 -18.05 -8.27
N PHE A 67 0.02 -19.10 -7.58
CA PHE A 67 -0.03 -19.10 -6.10
C PHE A 67 1.37 -18.98 -5.47
N ALA A 68 2.37 -19.67 -6.04
CA ALA A 68 3.74 -19.57 -5.56
C ALA A 68 4.30 -18.14 -5.68
N THR A 69 4.08 -17.49 -6.83
CA THR A 69 4.55 -16.10 -7.03
C THR A 69 3.78 -15.12 -6.13
N ARG A 70 2.48 -15.30 -5.90
CA ARG A 70 1.70 -14.51 -4.93
C ARG A 70 2.23 -14.67 -3.50
N ALA A 71 2.54 -15.88 -3.07
CA ALA A 71 3.12 -16.14 -1.77
C ALA A 71 4.49 -15.47 -1.60
N MET A 72 5.37 -15.60 -2.61
CA MET A 72 6.70 -14.99 -2.58
C MET A 72 6.65 -13.46 -2.61
N LEU A 73 5.76 -12.87 -3.41
CA LEU A 73 5.55 -11.42 -3.41
C LEU A 73 5.11 -10.93 -2.03
N GLY A 74 4.09 -11.56 -1.43
CA GLY A 74 3.63 -11.16 -0.10
C GLY A 74 4.74 -11.24 0.95
N LEU A 75 5.57 -12.30 0.93
CA LEU A 75 6.71 -12.44 1.85
C LEU A 75 7.77 -11.35 1.66
N LEU A 76 8.06 -10.95 0.43
CA LEU A 76 9.13 -10.00 0.12
C LEU A 76 8.68 -8.54 0.23
N GLU A 77 7.42 -8.24 -0.07
CA GLU A 77 6.83 -6.91 0.09
C GLU A 77 6.41 -6.60 1.53
N GLY A 78 6.17 -7.65 2.32
CA GLY A 78 5.76 -7.49 3.72
C GLY A 78 6.78 -6.71 4.53
N GLY A 79 6.31 -5.67 5.23
CA GLY A 79 7.14 -4.79 6.03
C GLY A 79 7.71 -3.56 5.31
N PHE A 80 7.61 -3.45 3.99
CA PHE A 80 8.10 -2.27 3.26
C PHE A 80 7.45 -0.96 3.73
N ILE A 81 6.14 -0.99 3.95
CA ILE A 81 5.38 0.19 4.40
C ILE A 81 5.87 0.68 5.77
N PRO A 82 5.87 -0.15 6.85
CA PRO A 82 6.36 0.30 8.15
C PRO A 82 7.86 0.61 8.15
N ASP A 83 8.68 -0.04 7.31
CA ASP A 83 10.10 0.30 7.13
C ASP A 83 10.27 1.70 6.56
N THR A 84 9.47 2.05 5.55
CA THR A 84 9.45 3.39 4.95
C THR A 84 8.98 4.44 5.95
N ILE A 85 7.97 4.16 6.76
CA ILE A 85 7.49 5.05 7.82
C ILE A 85 8.58 5.27 8.86
N LEU A 86 9.26 4.20 9.28
CA LEU A 86 10.39 4.28 10.20
C LEU A 86 11.51 5.14 9.61
N PHE A 87 11.89 4.91 8.35
CA PHE A 87 12.92 5.69 7.67
C PHE A 87 12.55 7.18 7.60
N LEU A 88 11.33 7.52 7.19
CA LEU A 88 10.85 8.90 7.13
C LEU A 88 10.82 9.57 8.53
N SER A 89 10.55 8.80 9.58
CA SER A 89 10.55 9.32 10.94
C SER A 89 11.92 9.81 11.42
N PHE A 90 13.02 9.38 10.78
CA PHE A 90 14.37 9.88 11.09
C PHE A 90 14.63 11.30 10.56
N TRP A 91 13.89 11.69 9.52
CA TRP A 91 14.09 12.94 8.79
C TRP A 91 13.08 14.02 9.13
N TYR A 92 11.88 13.63 9.58
CA TYR A 92 10.75 14.53 9.73
C TYR A 92 10.19 14.55 11.15
N LYS A 93 9.67 15.74 11.55
CA LYS A 93 8.94 15.93 12.80
C LYS A 93 7.60 15.21 12.78
N SER A 94 7.04 14.96 13.96
CA SER A 94 5.73 14.29 14.11
C SER A 94 4.57 15.00 13.41
N LYS A 95 4.65 16.34 13.26
CA LYS A 95 3.64 17.13 12.50
C LYS A 95 3.87 17.11 10.98
N GLU A 96 5.10 16.88 10.52
CA GLU A 96 5.45 16.84 9.10
C GLU A 96 5.23 15.45 8.51
N LEU A 97 5.33 14.42 9.33
CA LEU A 97 5.30 13.02 8.90
C LEU A 97 4.02 12.65 8.15
N PRO A 98 2.79 13.05 8.56
CA PRO A 98 1.55 12.71 7.82
C PRO A 98 1.57 13.26 6.40
N ILE A 99 2.04 14.50 6.22
CA ILE A 99 2.13 15.13 4.89
C ILE A 99 3.15 14.40 4.01
N ARG A 100 4.28 13.95 4.59
CA ARG A 100 5.29 13.19 3.84
C ARG A 100 4.80 11.79 3.47
N LEU A 101 4.05 11.15 4.36
CA LEU A 101 3.39 9.89 4.09
C LEU A 101 2.29 10.03 3.03
N SER A 102 1.56 11.15 2.99
CA SER A 102 0.60 11.35 1.91
C SER A 102 1.27 11.41 0.54
N TYR A 103 2.46 12.03 0.42
CA TYR A 103 3.22 11.98 -0.83
C TYR A 103 3.69 10.57 -1.20
N PHE A 104 4.05 9.75 -0.22
CA PHE A 104 4.36 8.33 -0.46
C PHE A 104 3.15 7.60 -1.07
N TRP A 105 1.95 7.79 -0.53
CA TRP A 105 0.73 7.21 -1.06
C TRP A 105 0.31 7.81 -2.41
N VAL A 106 0.60 9.08 -2.66
CA VAL A 106 0.42 9.70 -4.00
C VAL A 106 1.27 8.98 -5.05
N THR A 107 2.52 8.62 -4.72
CA THR A 107 3.36 7.89 -5.68
C THR A 107 2.82 6.48 -5.95
N TYR A 108 2.22 5.81 -4.97
CA TYR A 108 1.54 4.53 -5.15
C TYR A 108 0.41 4.64 -6.17
N GLU A 109 -0.49 5.61 -6.01
CA GLU A 109 -1.60 5.83 -6.95
C GLU A 109 -1.15 6.34 -8.32
N ALA A 110 -0.11 7.18 -8.36
CA ALA A 110 0.50 7.61 -9.63
C ALA A 110 1.08 6.41 -10.40
N THR A 111 1.65 5.43 -9.71
CA THR A 111 2.12 4.18 -10.31
C THR A 111 0.94 3.37 -10.88
N ALA A 112 -0.20 3.32 -10.19
CA ALA A 112 -1.41 2.67 -10.69
C ALA A 112 -1.93 3.32 -11.99
N ILE A 113 -1.86 4.66 -12.10
CA ILE A 113 -2.18 5.38 -13.34
C ILE A 113 -1.22 4.98 -14.47
N ILE A 114 0.08 4.95 -14.21
CA ILE A 114 1.10 4.54 -15.18
C ILE A 114 0.85 3.09 -15.62
N SER A 115 0.59 2.19 -14.66
CA SER A 115 0.28 0.78 -14.94
C SER A 115 -0.98 0.63 -15.78
N ALA A 116 -2.02 1.45 -15.56
CA ALA A 116 -3.23 1.44 -16.36
C ALA A 116 -2.96 1.81 -17.85
N PHE A 117 -2.10 2.82 -18.09
CA PHE A 117 -1.68 3.17 -19.46
C PHE A 117 -0.81 2.07 -20.08
N LEU A 118 0.12 1.49 -19.33
CA LEU A 118 0.94 0.37 -19.80
C LEU A 118 0.08 -0.84 -20.12
N ALA A 119 -0.88 -1.19 -19.28
CA ALA A 119 -1.82 -2.28 -19.52
C ALA A 119 -2.65 -2.03 -20.78
N PHE A 120 -3.17 -0.81 -20.96
CA PHE A 120 -3.87 -0.44 -22.19
C PHE A 120 -2.98 -0.66 -23.44
N GLY A 121 -1.72 -0.23 -23.41
CA GLY A 121 -0.78 -0.40 -24.52
C GLY A 121 -0.42 -1.87 -24.78
N PHE A 122 0.04 -2.58 -23.73
CA PHE A 122 0.55 -3.95 -23.88
C PHE A 122 -0.53 -4.98 -24.17
N LEU A 123 -1.75 -4.82 -23.67
CA LEU A 123 -2.84 -5.74 -23.98
C LEU A 123 -3.29 -5.69 -25.45
N HIS A 124 -2.92 -4.64 -26.22
CA HIS A 124 -3.13 -4.58 -27.65
C HIS A 124 -2.08 -5.38 -28.45
N ILE A 125 -0.93 -5.69 -27.84
CA ILE A 125 0.13 -6.45 -28.50
C ILE A 125 -0.25 -7.93 -28.43
N ARG A 126 -0.74 -8.48 -29.54
CA ARG A 126 -0.85 -9.92 -29.76
C ARG A 126 0.34 -10.38 -30.58
N GLN A 127 1.18 -11.18 -29.98
CA GLN A 127 2.27 -11.81 -30.70
C GLN A 127 1.74 -12.97 -31.56
N SER A 128 2.36 -13.23 -32.69
CA SER A 128 2.00 -14.32 -33.62
C SER A 128 2.08 -15.72 -33.00
N ASP A 129 2.78 -15.86 -31.88
CA ASP A 129 2.93 -17.09 -31.08
C ASP A 129 1.81 -17.29 -30.02
N GLY A 130 0.83 -16.40 -29.97
CA GLY A 130 -0.27 -16.45 -28.98
C GLY A 130 0.09 -16.01 -27.58
N THR A 131 1.31 -15.47 -27.35
CA THR A 131 1.74 -14.98 -26.03
C THR A 131 0.90 -13.78 -25.59
N GLY A 132 0.25 -13.88 -24.44
CA GLY A 132 -0.62 -12.81 -23.92
C GLY A 132 0.16 -11.57 -23.48
N GLY A 133 -0.31 -10.38 -23.85
CA GLY A 133 0.33 -9.09 -23.54
C GLY A 133 0.56 -8.83 -22.06
N TRP A 134 -0.18 -9.52 -21.16
CA TRP A 134 0.00 -9.42 -19.71
C TRP A 134 1.40 -9.90 -19.22
N ARG A 135 2.04 -10.82 -19.95
CA ARG A 135 3.39 -11.30 -19.65
C ARG A 135 4.44 -10.18 -19.80
N TYR A 136 4.33 -9.40 -20.88
CA TYR A 136 5.20 -8.25 -21.12
C TYR A 136 4.99 -7.16 -20.07
N LEU A 137 3.74 -6.95 -19.64
CA LEU A 137 3.41 -6.00 -18.58
C LEU A 137 4.14 -6.35 -17.28
N PHE A 138 4.01 -7.59 -16.79
CA PHE A 138 4.71 -8.03 -15.57
C PHE A 138 6.23 -7.98 -15.69
N ALA A 139 6.79 -8.37 -16.84
CA ALA A 139 8.22 -8.30 -17.06
C ALA A 139 8.74 -6.86 -17.02
N LEU A 140 8.04 -5.92 -17.66
CA LEU A 140 8.42 -4.51 -17.70
C LEU A 140 8.27 -3.84 -16.32
N GLU A 141 7.13 -4.04 -15.65
CA GLU A 141 6.90 -3.49 -14.32
C GLU A 141 7.93 -4.00 -13.31
N GLY A 142 8.25 -5.30 -13.35
CA GLY A 142 9.30 -5.88 -12.53
C GLY A 142 10.68 -5.29 -12.85
N LEU A 143 11.02 -5.12 -14.14
CA LEU A 143 12.30 -4.52 -14.54
C LEU A 143 12.43 -3.06 -14.06
N ILE A 144 11.40 -2.24 -14.26
CA ILE A 144 11.40 -0.84 -13.81
C ILE A 144 11.57 -0.76 -12.29
N THR A 145 10.81 -1.56 -11.55
CA THR A 145 10.90 -1.62 -10.08
C THR A 145 12.29 -2.06 -9.62
N GLY A 146 12.89 -3.05 -10.29
CA GLY A 146 14.25 -3.50 -10.00
C GLY A 146 15.30 -2.41 -10.21
N LEU A 147 15.19 -1.67 -11.31
CA LEU A 147 16.08 -0.53 -11.58
C LEU A 147 15.94 0.57 -10.49
N ILE A 148 14.72 0.88 -10.08
CA ILE A 148 14.47 1.83 -8.99
C ILE A 148 15.07 1.32 -7.68
N GLY A 149 14.92 0.02 -7.37
CA GLY A 149 15.53 -0.62 -6.21
C GLY A 149 17.06 -0.53 -6.21
N ILE A 150 17.70 -0.73 -7.36
CA ILE A 150 19.15 -0.57 -7.52
C ILE A 150 19.56 0.89 -7.28
N VAL A 151 18.86 1.85 -7.87
CA VAL A 151 19.11 3.28 -7.63
C VAL A 151 18.95 3.61 -6.15
N ALA A 152 17.89 3.11 -5.50
CA ALA A 152 17.66 3.30 -4.08
C ALA A 152 18.82 2.77 -3.22
N ALA A 153 19.38 1.59 -3.55
CA ALA A 153 20.51 1.00 -2.84
C ALA A 153 21.75 1.92 -2.80
N PHE A 154 21.95 2.72 -3.84
CA PHE A 154 23.07 3.65 -3.90
C PHE A 154 22.75 5.05 -3.37
N TRP A 155 21.49 5.45 -3.40
CA TRP A 155 21.08 6.83 -3.09
C TRP A 155 20.53 7.01 -1.69
N MET A 156 19.95 6.00 -1.05
CA MET A 156 19.37 6.12 0.30
C MET A 156 20.47 6.26 1.38
N PRO A 157 20.50 7.38 2.14
CA PRO A 157 21.44 7.54 3.24
C PRO A 157 20.88 6.91 4.53
N PRO A 158 21.74 6.40 5.43
CA PRO A 158 21.30 5.79 6.70
C PRO A 158 20.61 6.78 7.65
N SER A 159 21.07 8.04 7.65
CA SER A 159 20.58 9.07 8.58
C SER A 159 20.99 10.47 8.11
N PRO A 160 20.42 11.54 8.67
CA PRO A 160 20.84 12.92 8.39
C PRO A 160 22.33 13.20 8.64
N THR A 161 22.97 12.46 9.55
CA THR A 161 24.41 12.60 9.87
C THR A 161 25.32 11.70 9.04
N GLN A 162 24.78 10.85 8.19
CA GLN A 162 25.52 9.89 7.38
C GLN A 162 25.08 9.96 5.92
N THR A 163 25.05 11.17 5.38
CA THR A 163 24.63 11.42 4.00
C THR A 163 25.76 11.26 2.98
N ALA A 164 27.03 11.29 3.41
CA ALA A 164 28.18 11.06 2.55
C ALA A 164 28.18 9.63 1.95
N GLY A 165 28.61 9.50 0.70
CA GLY A 165 28.67 8.20 0.04
C GLY A 165 29.23 8.31 -1.39
N ARG A 166 29.55 7.14 -2.00
CA ARG A 166 30.19 7.08 -3.33
C ARG A 166 29.40 7.84 -4.42
N PHE A 167 28.07 7.78 -4.37
CA PHE A 167 27.16 8.43 -5.34
C PHE A 167 26.50 9.70 -4.80
N ARG A 168 26.65 10.00 -3.50
CA ARG A 168 26.05 11.15 -2.82
C ARG A 168 27.04 12.29 -2.58
N GLY A 169 28.30 12.11 -3.00
CA GLY A 169 29.39 13.05 -2.77
C GLY A 169 30.17 12.76 -1.47
N LYS A 170 31.45 13.15 -1.49
CA LYS A 170 32.35 12.91 -0.32
C LYS A 170 31.94 13.72 0.90
N ASN A 171 31.36 14.91 0.70
CA ASN A 171 30.95 15.82 1.78
C ASN A 171 29.51 15.59 2.25
N GLY A 172 28.78 14.64 1.64
CA GLY A 172 27.36 14.41 1.93
C GLY A 172 26.44 15.52 1.44
N TRP A 173 25.19 15.53 1.96
CA TRP A 173 24.16 16.52 1.59
C TRP A 173 24.15 17.74 2.52
N PHE A 174 24.69 17.59 3.75
CA PHE A 174 24.68 18.60 4.79
C PHE A 174 26.09 18.87 5.29
N ASN A 175 26.37 20.12 5.61
CA ASN A 175 27.55 20.46 6.39
C ASN A 175 27.32 20.19 7.88
N GLU A 176 28.38 20.25 8.72
CA GLU A 176 28.30 19.92 10.15
C GLU A 176 27.27 20.78 10.91
N HIS A 177 27.08 22.02 10.53
CA HIS A 177 26.10 22.92 11.13
C HIS A 177 24.67 22.50 10.75
N GLU A 178 24.44 22.19 9.48
CA GLU A 178 23.15 21.72 8.98
C GLU A 178 22.76 20.36 9.55
N GLU A 179 23.71 19.43 9.70
CA GLU A 179 23.48 18.15 10.37
C GLU A 179 23.01 18.35 11.82
N LYS A 180 23.66 19.24 12.59
CA LYS A 180 23.24 19.60 13.94
C LYS A 180 21.84 20.19 13.97
N ILE A 181 21.49 21.04 13.01
CA ILE A 181 20.12 21.59 12.87
C ILE A 181 19.13 20.49 12.58
N MET A 182 19.40 19.59 11.64
CA MET A 182 18.51 18.51 11.25
C MET A 182 18.24 17.55 12.41
N VAL A 183 19.28 17.12 13.12
CA VAL A 183 19.15 16.22 14.27
C VAL A 183 18.40 16.91 15.41
N ASN A 184 18.84 18.12 15.82
CA ASN A 184 18.21 18.83 16.94
C ASN A 184 16.76 19.20 16.66
N ARG A 185 16.39 19.49 15.41
CA ARG A 185 15.01 19.76 15.01
C ARG A 185 14.09 18.58 15.31
N VAL A 186 14.55 17.36 15.01
CA VAL A 186 13.79 16.13 15.24
C VAL A 186 13.77 15.75 16.71
N LEU A 187 14.92 15.88 17.41
CA LEU A 187 15.03 15.54 18.84
C LEU A 187 14.25 16.50 19.75
N ARG A 188 14.15 17.79 19.41
CA ARG A 188 13.32 18.76 20.14
C ARG A 188 11.83 18.48 20.01
N ASP A 189 11.39 17.92 18.88
CA ASP A 189 10.01 17.52 18.65
C ASP A 189 9.67 16.21 19.40
N ASP A 190 10.60 15.26 19.38
CA ASP A 190 10.44 13.95 20.02
C ASP A 190 11.79 13.43 20.55
N PRO A 191 12.10 13.65 21.86
CA PRO A 191 13.35 13.20 22.47
C PRO A 191 13.56 11.68 22.40
N SER A 192 12.49 10.88 22.29
CA SER A 192 12.60 9.42 22.16
C SER A 192 13.35 8.99 20.91
N LYS A 193 13.35 9.84 19.88
CA LYS A 193 14.08 9.63 18.63
C LYS A 193 15.61 9.68 18.79
N GLY A 194 16.16 10.12 19.93
CA GLY A 194 17.59 10.05 20.22
C GLY A 194 18.17 8.64 20.19
N SER A 195 17.34 7.62 20.39
CA SER A 195 17.75 6.20 20.31
C SER A 195 17.54 5.55 18.93
N MET A 196 17.20 6.31 17.88
CA MET A 196 16.90 5.78 16.55
C MET A 196 18.07 5.05 15.89
N HIS A 197 19.30 5.53 16.14
CA HIS A 197 20.52 4.86 15.66
C HIS A 197 20.88 3.59 16.44
N ASN A 198 20.20 3.33 17.55
CA ASN A 198 20.41 2.13 18.31
C ASN A 198 19.76 0.94 17.59
N ARG A 199 20.59 0.15 16.89
CA ARG A 199 20.19 -1.05 16.14
C ARG A 199 19.87 -2.26 17.04
N GLN A 200 19.45 -2.02 18.29
CA GLN A 200 19.04 -3.11 19.18
C GLN A 200 17.78 -3.78 18.65
N ALA A 201 17.83 -5.08 18.51
CA ALA A 201 16.70 -5.89 18.10
C ALA A 201 15.53 -5.73 19.09
N VAL A 202 14.31 -5.80 18.57
CA VAL A 202 13.10 -5.90 19.39
C VAL A 202 13.08 -7.29 20.03
N THR A 203 13.11 -7.37 21.36
CA THR A 203 13.03 -8.64 22.06
C THR A 203 11.60 -9.18 22.09
N PRO A 204 11.38 -10.50 22.17
CA PRO A 204 10.03 -11.07 22.31
C PRO A 204 9.25 -10.52 23.51
N ARG A 205 9.94 -10.15 24.59
CA ARG A 205 9.33 -9.51 25.76
C ARG A 205 8.79 -8.12 25.43
N LEU A 206 9.54 -7.33 24.66
CA LEU A 206 9.12 -5.98 24.24
C LEU A 206 7.97 -6.06 23.24
N LEU A 207 8.01 -7.04 22.34
CA LEU A 207 6.90 -7.34 21.43
C LEU A 207 5.63 -7.62 22.22
N TRP A 208 5.71 -8.50 23.22
CA TRP A 208 4.58 -8.84 24.09
C TRP A 208 4.05 -7.65 24.89
N GLN A 209 4.95 -6.79 25.38
CA GLN A 209 4.57 -5.55 26.05
C GLN A 209 3.82 -4.59 25.13
N ALA A 210 4.27 -4.41 23.88
CA ALA A 210 3.61 -3.56 22.90
C ALA A 210 2.23 -4.11 22.49
N LEU A 211 2.09 -5.43 22.40
CA LEU A 211 0.79 -6.07 22.10
C LEU A 211 -0.20 -5.98 23.27
N LYS A 212 0.28 -5.87 24.50
CA LYS A 212 -0.55 -5.69 25.72
C LYS A 212 -0.99 -4.26 25.96
N ASP A 213 -0.53 -3.31 25.17
CA ASP A 213 -0.91 -1.91 25.30
C ASP A 213 -2.35 -1.71 24.81
N TYR A 214 -3.29 -1.70 25.76
CA TYR A 214 -4.72 -1.60 25.47
C TYR A 214 -5.11 -0.26 24.83
N ASP A 215 -4.35 0.79 25.06
CA ASP A 215 -4.61 2.10 24.45
C ASP A 215 -4.47 2.06 22.93
N MET A 216 -3.69 1.11 22.41
CA MET A 216 -3.48 0.90 20.98
C MET A 216 -4.56 0.03 20.32
N TRP A 217 -5.33 -0.74 21.08
CA TRP A 217 -6.27 -1.72 20.51
C TRP A 217 -7.39 -1.09 19.69
N LEU A 218 -7.88 0.08 20.10
CA LEU A 218 -8.88 0.81 19.31
C LEU A 218 -8.33 1.22 17.93
N ILE A 219 -7.04 1.58 17.87
CA ILE A 219 -6.38 1.93 16.61
C ILE A 219 -6.21 0.68 15.74
N TYR A 220 -5.89 -0.46 16.34
CA TYR A 220 -5.79 -1.75 15.63
C TYR A 220 -7.15 -2.19 15.09
N LEU A 221 -8.22 -2.06 15.88
CA LEU A 221 -9.58 -2.34 15.44
C LEU A 221 -10.00 -1.42 14.29
N LEU A 222 -9.66 -0.14 14.36
CA LEU A 222 -9.90 0.79 13.27
C LEU A 222 -9.15 0.34 12.00
N GLY A 223 -7.88 -0.09 12.12
CA GLY A 223 -7.12 -0.65 11.00
C GLY A 223 -7.78 -1.89 10.39
N LEU A 224 -8.42 -2.74 11.22
CA LEU A 224 -9.11 -3.95 10.77
C LEU A 224 -10.41 -3.66 10.01
N THR A 225 -11.08 -2.56 10.28
CA THR A 225 -12.45 -2.33 9.78
C THR A 225 -12.53 -1.32 8.64
N TRP A 226 -11.70 -0.30 8.63
CA TRP A 226 -11.89 0.86 7.76
C TRP A 226 -11.74 0.57 6.25
N MET A 227 -10.93 -0.43 5.85
CA MET A 227 -10.77 -0.79 4.42
C MET A 227 -11.83 -1.74 3.89
N ILE A 228 -12.58 -2.43 4.76
CA ILE A 228 -13.56 -3.45 4.34
C ILE A 228 -14.56 -2.90 3.31
N PRO A 229 -15.15 -1.69 3.48
CA PRO A 229 -16.13 -1.19 2.52
C PRO A 229 -15.56 -0.89 1.14
N ASN A 230 -14.30 -0.49 1.05
CA ASN A 230 -13.67 -0.05 -0.21
C ASN A 230 -12.94 -1.19 -0.96
N THR A 231 -12.46 -2.19 -0.25
CA THR A 231 -11.67 -3.29 -0.83
C THR A 231 -12.36 -4.01 -1.99
N PRO A 232 -13.67 -4.32 -1.94
CA PRO A 232 -14.36 -4.95 -3.06
C PRO A 232 -14.33 -4.07 -4.31
N ALA A 233 -14.66 -2.80 -4.19
CA ALA A 233 -14.69 -1.88 -5.32
C ALA A 233 -13.31 -1.75 -5.99
N THR A 234 -12.25 -1.63 -5.20
CA THR A 234 -10.88 -1.51 -5.74
C THR A 234 -10.37 -2.80 -6.37
N SER A 235 -10.62 -3.95 -5.74
CA SER A 235 -10.11 -5.23 -6.22
C SER A 235 -10.79 -5.73 -7.50
N TYR A 236 -12.06 -5.39 -7.70
CA TYR A 236 -12.89 -5.92 -8.79
C TYR A 236 -13.35 -4.87 -9.81
N ILE A 237 -12.85 -3.62 -9.74
CA ILE A 237 -13.29 -2.54 -10.63
C ILE A 237 -13.25 -2.95 -12.12
N SER A 238 -12.20 -3.63 -12.57
CA SER A 238 -12.08 -4.05 -13.96
C SER A 238 -13.13 -5.10 -14.36
N LEU A 239 -13.54 -5.96 -13.44
CA LEU A 239 -14.61 -6.94 -13.65
C LEU A 239 -15.98 -6.25 -13.65
N GLU A 240 -16.22 -5.35 -12.72
CA GLU A 240 -17.45 -4.55 -12.63
C GLU A 240 -17.65 -3.70 -13.91
N LEU A 241 -16.62 -3.02 -14.39
CA LEU A 241 -16.70 -2.24 -15.60
C LEU A 241 -16.98 -3.12 -16.84
N LYS A 242 -16.43 -4.34 -16.88
CA LYS A 242 -16.77 -5.30 -17.94
C LYS A 242 -18.22 -5.77 -17.87
N SER A 243 -18.74 -6.04 -16.68
CA SER A 243 -20.16 -6.43 -16.50
C SER A 243 -21.12 -5.32 -16.93
N LEU A 244 -20.70 -4.05 -16.80
CA LEU A 244 -21.43 -2.89 -17.31
C LEU A 244 -21.34 -2.70 -18.83
N GLY A 245 -20.65 -3.60 -19.57
CA GLY A 245 -20.54 -3.59 -21.02
C GLY A 245 -19.34 -2.81 -21.58
N PHE A 246 -18.42 -2.31 -20.73
CA PHE A 246 -17.20 -1.66 -21.22
C PHE A 246 -16.18 -2.67 -21.74
N SER A 247 -15.46 -2.33 -22.82
CA SER A 247 -14.43 -3.21 -23.37
C SER A 247 -13.25 -3.37 -22.41
N THR A 248 -12.56 -4.51 -22.48
CA THR A 248 -11.38 -4.79 -21.64
C THR A 248 -10.30 -3.71 -21.74
N PHE A 249 -10.14 -3.09 -22.91
CA PHE A 249 -9.17 -2.03 -23.12
C PHE A 249 -9.60 -0.73 -22.44
N ASN A 250 -10.86 -0.36 -22.59
CA ASN A 250 -11.40 0.87 -22.01
C ASN A 250 -11.48 0.78 -20.48
N THR A 251 -11.69 -0.40 -19.89
CA THR A 251 -11.75 -0.56 -18.43
C THR A 251 -10.49 -0.04 -17.74
N ASN A 252 -9.30 -0.27 -18.32
CA ASN A 252 -8.06 0.24 -17.74
C ASN A 252 -7.99 1.79 -17.73
N LEU A 253 -8.46 2.44 -18.80
CA LEU A 253 -8.49 3.91 -18.85
C LEU A 253 -9.59 4.50 -17.96
N LEU A 254 -10.73 3.81 -17.86
CA LEU A 254 -11.85 4.24 -17.03
C LEU A 254 -11.59 4.16 -15.53
N THR A 255 -10.53 3.48 -15.09
CA THR A 255 -10.08 3.50 -13.67
C THR A 255 -9.26 4.73 -13.32
N ILE A 256 -8.61 5.38 -14.29
CA ILE A 256 -7.70 6.51 -14.05
C ILE A 256 -8.36 7.67 -13.28
N PRO A 257 -9.60 8.10 -13.59
CA PRO A 257 -10.26 9.16 -12.83
C PRO A 257 -10.39 8.84 -11.33
N ALA A 258 -10.59 7.56 -10.95
CA ALA A 258 -10.63 7.16 -9.54
C ALA A 258 -9.31 7.45 -8.82
N TYR A 259 -8.19 7.07 -9.43
CA TYR A 259 -6.86 7.32 -8.88
C TYR A 259 -6.55 8.82 -8.77
N ILE A 260 -6.98 9.63 -9.73
CA ILE A 260 -6.83 11.09 -9.68
C ILE A 260 -7.64 11.68 -8.52
N ILE A 261 -8.90 11.29 -8.36
CA ILE A 261 -9.77 11.75 -7.27
C ILE A 261 -9.19 11.31 -5.93
N PHE A 262 -8.69 10.07 -5.83
CA PHE A 262 -8.01 9.55 -4.65
C PHE A 262 -6.79 10.42 -4.26
N ILE A 263 -5.92 10.74 -5.21
CA ILE A 263 -4.75 11.61 -4.98
C ILE A 263 -5.17 12.98 -4.45
N VAL A 264 -6.15 13.61 -5.09
CA VAL A 264 -6.66 14.92 -4.67
C VAL A 264 -7.25 14.85 -3.26
N ASN A 265 -8.11 13.87 -3.00
CA ASN A 265 -8.74 13.68 -1.70
C ASN A 265 -7.71 13.37 -0.61
N LEU A 266 -6.74 12.51 -0.88
CA LEU A 266 -5.66 12.18 0.04
C LEU A 266 -4.88 13.44 0.48
N LEU A 267 -4.47 14.28 -0.47
CA LEU A 267 -3.72 15.51 -0.20
C LEU A 267 -4.55 16.53 0.55
N VAL A 268 -5.77 16.79 0.08
CA VAL A 268 -6.69 17.74 0.70
C VAL A 268 -7.05 17.31 2.12
N TRP A 269 -7.44 16.05 2.31
CA TRP A 269 -7.83 15.51 3.62
C TRP A 269 -6.69 15.52 4.64
N THR A 270 -5.48 15.14 4.20
CA THR A 270 -4.30 15.19 5.06
C THR A 270 -3.93 16.63 5.44
N TRP A 271 -3.98 17.55 4.47
CA TRP A 271 -3.73 18.98 4.75
C TRP A 271 -4.76 19.58 5.71
N VAL A 272 -6.05 19.32 5.50
CA VAL A 272 -7.13 19.76 6.39
C VAL A 272 -6.94 19.18 7.79
N SER A 273 -6.58 17.89 7.90
CA SER A 273 -6.31 17.21 9.17
C SER A 273 -5.23 17.91 10.00
N GLU A 274 -4.13 18.23 9.37
CA GLU A 274 -3.01 18.89 10.07
C GLU A 274 -3.30 20.38 10.33
N ARG A 275 -4.00 21.05 9.43
CA ARG A 275 -4.36 22.48 9.60
C ARG A 275 -5.33 22.72 10.75
N PHE A 276 -6.34 21.87 10.89
CA PHE A 276 -7.37 22.00 11.93
C PHE A 276 -7.10 21.11 13.15
N ASN A 277 -6.06 20.25 13.10
CA ASN A 277 -5.73 19.26 14.15
C ASN A 277 -6.92 18.34 14.51
N GLN A 278 -7.77 18.00 13.53
CA GLN A 278 -8.99 17.21 13.69
C GLN A 278 -8.87 15.88 12.94
N ARG A 279 -8.06 14.94 13.48
CA ARG A 279 -7.72 13.71 12.80
C ARG A 279 -8.87 12.69 12.77
N LEU A 280 -9.49 12.45 13.94
CA LEU A 280 -10.55 11.44 14.07
C LEU A 280 -11.83 11.89 13.34
N LEU A 281 -12.18 13.17 13.41
CA LEU A 281 -13.36 13.71 12.74
C LEU A 281 -13.30 13.54 11.22
N LEU A 282 -12.11 13.71 10.65
CA LEU A 282 -11.89 13.48 9.22
C LEU A 282 -11.94 11.99 8.86
N GLY A 283 -11.55 11.11 9.79
CA GLY A 283 -11.78 9.66 9.63
C GLY A 283 -13.26 9.34 9.49
N VAL A 284 -14.09 9.88 10.38
CA VAL A 284 -15.56 9.73 10.29
C VAL A 284 -16.10 10.29 8.99
N GLY A 285 -15.60 11.44 8.53
CA GLY A 285 -16.01 12.03 7.25
C GLY A 285 -15.70 11.14 6.05
N ALA A 286 -14.56 10.44 6.05
CA ALA A 286 -14.21 9.50 5.00
C ALA A 286 -15.14 8.27 4.98
N GLU A 287 -15.47 7.72 6.14
CA GLU A 287 -16.42 6.59 6.24
C GLU A 287 -17.86 7.00 5.84
N LEU A 288 -18.28 8.20 6.17
CA LEU A 288 -19.58 8.74 5.72
C LEU A 288 -19.61 8.91 4.19
N TRP A 289 -18.50 9.34 3.58
CA TRP A 289 -18.36 9.39 2.14
C TRP A 289 -18.59 8.01 1.50
N ALA A 290 -17.91 6.98 2.01
CA ALA A 290 -18.07 5.62 1.52
C ALA A 290 -19.48 5.08 1.74
N LEU A 291 -20.07 5.31 2.93
CA LEU A 291 -21.41 4.84 3.28
C LEU A 291 -22.48 5.42 2.34
N ILE A 292 -22.45 6.71 2.07
CA ILE A 292 -23.41 7.37 1.17
C ILE A 292 -23.33 6.76 -0.24
N LEU A 293 -22.12 6.52 -0.74
CA LEU A 293 -21.92 5.96 -2.08
C LEU A 293 -22.30 4.48 -2.16
N LEU A 294 -22.06 3.70 -1.11
CA LEU A 294 -22.50 2.31 -1.04
C LEU A 294 -24.02 2.21 -1.01
N ILE A 295 -24.70 3.06 -0.22
CA ILE A 295 -26.17 3.14 -0.22
C ILE A 295 -26.67 3.52 -1.61
N ALA A 296 -26.04 4.49 -2.27
CA ALA A 296 -26.42 4.90 -3.62
C ALA A 296 -26.26 3.77 -4.64
N LEU A 297 -25.17 2.99 -4.55
CA LEU A 297 -24.91 1.83 -5.41
C LEU A 297 -25.93 0.71 -5.19
N GLU A 298 -26.36 0.48 -3.95
CA GLU A 298 -27.34 -0.55 -3.59
C GLU A 298 -28.77 -0.16 -4.00
N THR A 299 -29.11 1.13 -3.88
CA THR A 299 -30.49 1.63 -4.13
C THR A 299 -30.74 2.06 -5.57
N ILE A 300 -29.70 2.12 -6.41
CA ILE A 300 -29.83 2.54 -7.80
C ILE A 300 -30.64 1.51 -8.60
N SER A 301 -31.55 1.99 -9.46
CA SER A 301 -32.35 1.14 -10.36
C SER A 301 -31.48 0.26 -11.25
N GLU A 302 -31.93 -0.98 -11.51
CA GLU A 302 -31.27 -1.91 -12.45
C GLU A 302 -31.18 -1.31 -13.87
N ASP A 303 -32.15 -0.50 -14.26
CA ASP A 303 -32.20 0.19 -15.56
C ASP A 303 -31.29 1.43 -15.64
N ALA A 304 -30.58 1.77 -14.56
CA ALA A 304 -29.71 2.94 -14.55
C ALA A 304 -28.56 2.78 -15.55
N SER A 305 -28.22 3.91 -16.20
CA SER A 305 -27.10 3.95 -17.15
C SER A 305 -25.80 3.43 -16.55
N ALA A 306 -25.04 2.64 -17.32
CA ALA A 306 -23.70 2.18 -16.97
C ALA A 306 -22.78 3.35 -16.54
N TRP A 307 -22.95 4.53 -17.12
CA TRP A 307 -22.19 5.72 -16.76
C TRP A 307 -22.49 6.24 -15.36
N VAL A 308 -23.72 6.15 -14.89
CA VAL A 308 -24.10 6.55 -13.53
C VAL A 308 -23.45 5.59 -12.50
N ARG A 309 -23.53 4.28 -12.74
CA ARG A 309 -22.85 3.27 -11.91
C ARG A 309 -21.33 3.47 -11.92
N TRP A 310 -20.77 3.77 -13.09
CA TRP A 310 -19.34 4.10 -13.22
C TRP A 310 -18.96 5.30 -12.36
N VAL A 311 -19.71 6.41 -12.40
CA VAL A 311 -19.43 7.60 -11.56
C VAL A 311 -19.45 7.24 -10.08
N LEU A 312 -20.45 6.50 -9.61
CA LEU A 312 -20.54 6.10 -8.20
C LEU A 312 -19.35 5.22 -7.78
N LEU A 313 -18.94 4.26 -8.62
CA LEU A 313 -17.76 3.41 -8.35
C LEU A 313 -16.48 4.24 -8.31
N ILE A 314 -16.27 5.14 -9.26
CA ILE A 314 -15.09 6.02 -9.30
C ILE A 314 -15.01 6.91 -8.05
N MET A 315 -16.15 7.48 -7.63
CA MET A 315 -16.23 8.30 -6.42
C MET A 315 -16.01 7.48 -5.14
N LEU A 316 -16.45 6.22 -5.13
CA LEU A 316 -16.22 5.30 -3.99
C LEU A 316 -14.74 4.93 -3.89
N ILE A 317 -14.09 4.55 -4.98
CA ILE A 317 -12.66 4.21 -5.00
C ILE A 317 -11.81 5.45 -4.70
N GLY A 318 -12.21 6.60 -5.21
CA GLY A 318 -11.58 7.89 -4.94
C GLY A 318 -11.88 8.48 -3.56
N MET A 319 -12.41 7.69 -2.60
CA MET A 319 -12.72 8.17 -1.26
C MET A 319 -11.50 8.78 -0.56
N PRO A 320 -11.70 9.69 0.43
CA PRO A 320 -10.61 10.24 1.21
C PRO A 320 -9.82 9.15 1.95
N TYR A 321 -8.52 9.04 1.65
CA TYR A 321 -7.66 8.00 2.22
C TYR A 321 -7.01 8.45 3.52
N VAL A 322 -7.56 8.02 4.64
CA VAL A 322 -7.15 8.45 5.99
C VAL A 322 -6.02 7.63 6.60
N HIS A 323 -5.51 6.63 5.89
CA HIS A 323 -4.46 5.74 6.38
C HIS A 323 -3.20 6.49 6.87
N ALA A 324 -2.72 7.48 6.10
CA ALA A 324 -1.57 8.30 6.49
C ALA A 324 -1.81 9.03 7.84
N ILE A 325 -3.03 9.47 8.09
CA ILE A 325 -3.45 10.13 9.32
C ILE A 325 -3.46 9.12 10.48
N ILE A 326 -4.02 7.93 10.28
CA ILE A 326 -4.11 6.88 11.31
C ILE A 326 -2.72 6.36 11.65
N VAL A 327 -1.85 6.12 10.66
CA VAL A 327 -0.44 5.73 10.88
C VAL A 327 0.30 6.76 11.71
N ALA A 328 0.08 8.05 11.45
CA ALA A 328 0.68 9.11 12.26
C ALA A 328 0.15 9.11 13.71
N ILE A 329 -1.14 8.85 13.92
CA ILE A 329 -1.73 8.66 15.26
C ILE A 329 -1.09 7.46 15.96
N THR A 330 -0.99 6.32 15.29
CA THR A 330 -0.35 5.09 15.78
C THR A 330 1.09 5.37 16.23
N SER A 331 1.87 6.02 15.36
CA SER A 331 3.26 6.37 15.65
C SER A 331 3.41 7.30 16.84
N ARG A 332 2.50 8.24 17.05
CA ARG A 332 2.57 9.21 18.18
C ARG A 332 2.15 8.61 19.52
N ASN A 333 1.20 7.70 19.53
CA ASN A 333 0.66 7.10 20.75
C ASN A 333 1.49 5.89 21.24
N ALA A 334 2.35 5.33 20.41
CA ALA A 334 3.09 4.10 20.72
C ALA A 334 4.31 4.28 21.66
N GLY A 335 4.46 5.41 22.35
CA GLY A 335 5.50 5.63 23.34
C GLY A 335 6.92 5.65 22.76
N SER A 336 7.77 4.66 23.11
CA SER A 336 9.18 4.61 22.67
C SER A 336 9.32 4.23 21.18
N VAL A 337 10.49 4.54 20.59
CA VAL A 337 10.78 4.15 19.17
C VAL A 337 10.63 2.64 18.94
N ARG A 338 10.95 1.81 19.92
CA ARG A 338 10.83 0.35 19.81
C ARG A 338 9.38 -0.13 19.81
N THR A 339 8.57 0.39 20.73
CA THR A 339 7.13 0.11 20.78
C THR A 339 6.43 0.68 19.56
N ARG A 340 6.86 1.84 19.06
CA ARG A 340 6.35 2.47 17.83
C ARG A 340 6.55 1.58 16.61
N THR A 341 7.72 0.98 16.42
CA THR A 341 7.99 0.05 15.32
C THR A 341 7.03 -1.14 15.35
N VAL A 342 6.84 -1.74 16.53
CA VAL A 342 5.91 -2.86 16.71
C VAL A 342 4.47 -2.43 16.48
N ALA A 343 4.04 -1.32 17.07
CA ALA A 343 2.67 -0.82 16.94
C ALA A 343 2.30 -0.49 15.49
N THR A 344 3.23 0.11 14.74
CA THR A 344 3.01 0.41 13.32
C THR A 344 2.89 -0.88 12.50
N ALA A 345 3.74 -1.88 12.76
CA ALA A 345 3.65 -3.17 12.10
C ALA A 345 2.30 -3.86 12.42
N VAL A 346 1.90 -3.93 13.68
CA VAL A 346 0.62 -4.54 14.09
C VAL A 346 -0.56 -3.81 13.44
N TYR A 347 -0.55 -2.48 13.40
CA TYR A 347 -1.60 -1.71 12.72
C TYR A 347 -1.67 -2.08 11.23
N ASN A 348 -0.55 -2.15 10.52
CA ASN A 348 -0.54 -2.55 9.11
C ASN A 348 -0.99 -4.00 8.91
N MET A 349 -0.61 -4.92 9.81
CA MET A 349 -1.14 -6.30 9.81
C MET A 349 -2.67 -6.31 9.90
N MET A 350 -3.28 -5.45 10.73
CA MET A 350 -4.74 -5.33 10.82
C MET A 350 -5.35 -4.77 9.54
N VAL A 351 -4.70 -3.82 8.87
CA VAL A 351 -5.12 -3.32 7.55
C VAL A 351 -5.06 -4.43 6.49
N GLN A 352 -4.03 -5.26 6.48
CA GLN A 352 -3.97 -6.40 5.54
C GLN A 352 -5.05 -7.45 5.86
N ALA A 353 -5.32 -7.70 7.13
CA ALA A 353 -6.44 -8.55 7.53
C ALA A 353 -7.80 -7.99 7.07
N SER A 354 -7.99 -6.67 7.12
CA SER A 354 -9.15 -5.96 6.55
C SER A 354 -9.32 -6.26 5.05
N ASN A 355 -8.23 -6.20 4.28
CA ASN A 355 -8.24 -6.52 2.85
C ASN A 355 -8.64 -7.99 2.58
N ILE A 356 -8.16 -8.94 3.42
CA ILE A 356 -8.57 -10.35 3.32
C ILE A 356 -10.08 -10.50 3.54
N VAL A 357 -10.60 -9.88 4.60
CA VAL A 357 -12.04 -9.90 4.89
C VAL A 357 -12.84 -9.28 3.75
N GLY A 358 -12.45 -8.07 3.29
CA GLY A 358 -13.14 -7.36 2.22
C GLY A 358 -13.20 -8.16 0.91
N ASN A 359 -12.10 -8.78 0.49
CA ASN A 359 -12.06 -9.60 -0.71
C ASN A 359 -12.96 -10.85 -0.61
N ASN A 360 -13.03 -11.49 0.55
CA ASN A 360 -13.85 -12.70 0.75
C ASN A 360 -15.33 -12.40 0.93
N VAL A 361 -15.70 -11.28 1.55
CA VAL A 361 -17.10 -10.83 1.65
C VAL A 361 -17.67 -10.54 0.26
N SER A 362 -16.91 -9.89 -0.62
CA SER A 362 -17.32 -9.59 -1.98
C SER A 362 -17.56 -10.84 -2.84
N THR A 363 -16.77 -11.88 -2.65
CA THR A 363 -16.95 -13.13 -3.41
C THR A 363 -18.34 -13.74 -3.13
N SER A 364 -18.80 -13.63 -1.90
CA SER A 364 -20.16 -14.08 -1.51
C SER A 364 -21.26 -13.21 -2.14
N GLY A 365 -21.05 -11.90 -2.23
CA GLY A 365 -21.98 -10.93 -2.82
C GLY A 365 -22.08 -11.05 -4.36
N VAL A 366 -20.95 -11.15 -5.05
CA VAL A 366 -20.90 -11.35 -6.51
C VAL A 366 -21.52 -12.69 -6.91
N LEU A 367 -21.29 -13.74 -6.14
CA LEU A 367 -21.97 -15.05 -6.35
C LEU A 367 -23.48 -15.01 -6.06
N ALA A 368 -23.93 -14.14 -5.15
CA ALA A 368 -25.36 -13.92 -4.92
C ALA A 368 -26.00 -13.18 -6.10
N CYS A 369 -25.38 -12.13 -6.60
CA CYS A 369 -25.87 -11.36 -7.76
C CYS A 369 -25.92 -12.22 -9.04
N SER A 370 -24.90 -13.08 -9.27
CA SER A 370 -24.89 -14.04 -10.37
C SER A 370 -25.99 -15.12 -10.27
N ARG A 371 -26.52 -15.44 -9.09
CA ARG A 371 -27.64 -16.38 -8.93
C ARG A 371 -29.01 -15.78 -9.27
N TYR A 372 -29.15 -14.47 -9.30
CA TYR A 372 -30.39 -13.80 -9.71
C TYR A 372 -30.46 -13.53 -11.22
N HIS A 373 -29.38 -13.82 -11.98
CA HIS A 373 -29.30 -13.63 -13.45
C HIS A 373 -29.33 -14.97 -14.23
N ASN A 374 -29.55 -16.11 -13.59
CA ASN A 374 -29.89 -17.41 -14.17
C ASN A 374 -31.30 -17.82 -13.68
#